data_cf6e1af4d68a1ef73038bcab40246b58
#
_entry.id   cf6e1af4d68a1ef73038bcab40246b58
#
_cell.length_a   1.000
_cell.length_b   1.000
_cell.length_c   1.000
_cell.angle_alpha   90.00
_cell.angle_beta   90.00
_cell.angle_gamma   90.00
#
_symmetry.space_group_name_H-M   'P 1'
#
loop_
_entity.id
_entity.type
_entity.pdbx_description
1 polymer ?
#
loop_
_entity_poly.entity_id
_entity_poly.type
_entity_poly.pdbx_seq_one_letter_code
_entity_poly.pdbx_strand_id
1 'polypeptide(L)'
;WVAAQQVTESTKDYAVVEKIDANYENAVNPSVKLIKADGTKATAAIDSDSDTNIVAGELVKYKTNNDGSVEMTKAKTANSGKNLVNDTLNILSNATVSYNKNTKQLAFGDNTKKATTSDCVAFIEYETGKYMVAPSDSLGSFTSKTGKAYISLDKDGKVVAFLVSTDGKPSNNAS
;
A
#
# COMPACT_ATOMS: atom_id res chain seq x y z
N TRP A 1 32.58 4.57 5.26
CA TRP A 1 31.93 4.79 5.46
C TRP A 1 30.93 4.71 5.55
N VAL A 2 30.63 4.51 5.56
CA VAL A 2 29.72 4.44 5.55
C VAL A 2 28.85 4.52 5.95
N ALA A 3 29.10 4.85 6.00
CA ALA A 3 27.99 5.07 6.56
C ALA A 3 27.02 4.17 6.38
N ALA A 4 27.12 3.48 7.16
CA ALA A 4 26.16 2.58 7.10
C ALA A 4 24.89 3.20 6.81
N GLN A 5 24.40 2.90 5.77
CA GLN A 5 23.18 3.31 5.51
C GLN A 5 22.23 2.73 6.41
N GLN A 6 21.59 3.52 7.08
CA GLN A 6 20.51 3.10 7.89
C GLN A 6 19.44 2.54 7.00
N VAL A 7 19.13 1.32 7.16
CA VAL A 7 18.04 0.74 6.42
C VAL A 7 16.79 0.89 7.26
N THR A 8 16.00 1.90 6.99
CA THR A 8 14.72 2.06 7.65
C THR A 8 13.62 1.71 6.68
N GLU A 9 12.50 1.26 7.21
CA GLU A 9 11.33 1.09 6.38
C GLU A 9 10.94 2.42 5.83
N SER A 10 10.71 2.46 4.54
CA SER A 10 10.37 3.68 3.84
C SER A 10 9.03 3.52 3.15
N THR A 11 8.22 4.57 3.18
CA THR A 11 6.97 4.59 2.43
C THR A 11 7.22 4.48 0.93
N LYS A 12 8.44 4.73 0.48
CA LYS A 12 8.80 4.63 -0.93
C LYS A 12 8.89 3.19 -1.41
N ASP A 13 8.90 2.24 -0.49
CA ASP A 13 9.01 0.81 -0.83
C ASP A 13 7.66 0.16 -1.11
N TYR A 14 6.59 0.93 -1.17
CA TYR A 14 5.26 0.42 -1.45
C TYR A 14 4.79 0.88 -2.81
N ALA A 15 4.03 0.03 -3.49
CA ALA A 15 3.47 0.36 -4.79
C ALA A 15 2.22 -0.45 -5.04
N VAL A 16 1.32 0.12 -5.85
CA VAL A 16 0.16 -0.60 -6.36
C VAL A 16 0.56 -1.28 -7.66
N VAL A 17 0.17 -2.54 -7.81
CA VAL A 17 0.38 -3.27 -9.05
C VAL A 17 -0.71 -2.81 -10.02
N GLU A 18 -0.35 -1.97 -10.99
CA GLU A 18 -1.31 -1.52 -11.99
C GLU A 18 -1.53 -2.59 -13.05
N LYS A 19 -0.46 -3.26 -13.45
CA LYS A 19 -0.52 -4.31 -14.47
C LYS A 19 0.60 -5.31 -14.20
N ILE A 20 0.34 -6.58 -14.38
CA ILE A 20 1.32 -7.62 -14.19
C ILE A 20 1.07 -8.72 -15.22
N ASP A 21 2.14 -9.30 -15.73
CA ASP A 21 2.04 -10.39 -16.72
C ASP A 21 1.33 -11.58 -16.09
N ALA A 22 0.37 -12.14 -16.80
CA ALA A 22 -0.31 -13.33 -16.35
C ALA A 22 0.67 -14.47 -16.27
N ASN A 23 0.53 -15.29 -15.21
CA ASN A 23 1.37 -16.47 -15.04
C ASN A 23 2.86 -16.11 -14.98
N TYR A 24 3.17 -14.96 -14.38
CA TYR A 24 4.53 -14.43 -14.36
C TYR A 24 5.53 -15.39 -13.69
N GLU A 25 5.04 -16.23 -12.79
CA GLU A 25 5.91 -17.18 -12.07
C GLU A 25 6.59 -18.16 -13.02
N ASN A 26 5.98 -18.40 -14.18
CA ASN A 26 6.48 -19.34 -15.17
C ASN A 26 6.85 -18.66 -16.48
N ALA A 27 6.77 -17.34 -16.53
CA ALA A 27 7.03 -16.61 -17.77
C ALA A 27 8.50 -16.32 -17.95
N VAL A 28 8.90 -16.18 -19.22
CA VAL A 28 10.26 -15.72 -19.55
C VAL A 28 10.23 -14.19 -19.53
N ASN A 29 11.11 -13.60 -18.73
CA ASN A 29 11.24 -12.14 -18.61
C ASN A 29 9.91 -11.44 -18.27
N PRO A 30 9.25 -11.88 -17.18
CA PRO A 30 7.98 -11.24 -16.81
C PRO A 30 8.19 -9.80 -16.36
N SER A 31 7.17 -8.98 -16.54
CA SER A 31 7.23 -7.58 -16.12
C SER A 31 6.01 -7.17 -15.36
N VAL A 32 6.15 -6.08 -14.61
CA VAL A 32 5.09 -5.50 -13.81
C VAL A 32 5.14 -3.98 -13.95
N LYS A 33 3.97 -3.36 -13.96
CA LYS A 33 3.87 -1.90 -13.92
C LYS A 33 3.37 -1.50 -12.55
N LEU A 34 4.15 -0.67 -11.89
CA LEU A 34 3.88 -0.25 -10.51
C LEU A 34 3.54 1.23 -10.45
N ILE A 35 2.59 1.58 -9.58
CA ILE A 35 2.32 2.95 -9.19
C ILE A 35 3.00 3.16 -7.85
N LYS A 36 4.02 3.99 -7.83
CA LYS A 36 4.89 4.15 -6.67
C LYS A 36 4.35 5.18 -5.68
N ALA A 37 4.96 5.22 -4.52
CA ALA A 37 4.51 6.09 -3.42
C ALA A 37 4.59 7.58 -3.75
N ASP A 38 5.36 7.96 -4.75
CA ASP A 38 5.42 9.35 -5.22
C ASP A 38 4.44 9.63 -6.35
N GLY A 39 3.59 8.67 -6.68
CA GLY A 39 2.60 8.80 -7.76
C GLY A 39 3.13 8.49 -9.13
N THR A 40 4.42 8.26 -9.30
CA THR A 40 4.97 7.93 -10.61
C THR A 40 4.76 6.45 -10.92
N LYS A 41 4.79 6.14 -12.21
CA LYS A 41 4.62 4.76 -12.68
C LYS A 41 5.94 4.26 -13.25
N ALA A 42 6.22 2.99 -13.04
CA ALA A 42 7.42 2.37 -13.57
C ALA A 42 7.13 0.94 -13.99
N THR A 43 7.72 0.53 -15.10
CA THR A 43 7.66 -0.87 -15.54
C THR A 43 9.02 -1.50 -15.23
N ALA A 44 9.00 -2.67 -14.62
CA ALA A 44 10.22 -3.34 -14.22
C ALA A 44 10.10 -4.84 -14.44
N ALA A 45 11.23 -5.50 -14.60
CA ALA A 45 11.28 -6.96 -14.61
C ALA A 45 10.96 -7.49 -13.22
N ILE A 46 10.35 -8.65 -13.16
CA ILE A 46 9.98 -9.29 -11.89
C ILE A 46 11.08 -10.27 -11.51
N ASP A 47 11.65 -10.05 -10.31
CA ASP A 47 12.65 -10.96 -9.77
C ASP A 47 12.00 -12.28 -9.35
N SER A 48 12.70 -13.38 -9.57
CA SER A 48 12.17 -14.71 -9.25
C SER A 48 11.93 -14.94 -7.77
N ASP A 49 12.53 -14.13 -6.91
CA ASP A 49 12.29 -14.20 -5.46
C ASP A 49 11.02 -13.48 -5.02
N SER A 50 10.29 -12.88 -5.97
CA SER A 50 9.01 -12.26 -5.65
C SER A 50 8.00 -13.31 -5.21
N ASP A 51 7.07 -12.88 -4.35
CA ASP A 51 5.97 -13.75 -3.95
C ASP A 51 5.12 -14.12 -5.17
N THR A 52 4.44 -15.25 -5.08
CA THR A 52 3.58 -15.74 -6.16
C THR A 52 2.15 -15.23 -6.01
N ASN A 53 1.37 -15.37 -7.07
CA ASN A 53 -0.08 -15.05 -7.08
C ASN A 53 -0.40 -13.57 -6.85
N ILE A 54 0.53 -12.69 -7.20
CA ILE A 54 0.26 -11.26 -7.17
C ILE A 54 -0.54 -10.89 -8.41
N VAL A 55 -1.60 -10.12 -8.22
CA VAL A 55 -2.48 -9.69 -9.32
C VAL A 55 -2.59 -8.17 -9.32
N ALA A 56 -3.07 -7.64 -10.44
CA ALA A 56 -3.29 -6.19 -10.53
C ALA A 56 -4.28 -5.73 -9.48
N GLY A 57 -4.04 -4.55 -8.93
CA GLY A 57 -4.87 -3.97 -7.89
C GLY A 57 -4.38 -4.20 -6.48
N GLU A 58 -3.32 -4.97 -6.30
CA GLU A 58 -2.76 -5.20 -4.97
C GLU A 58 -1.74 -4.13 -4.60
N LEU A 59 -1.69 -3.82 -3.30
CA LEU A 59 -0.57 -3.06 -2.75
C LEU A 59 0.50 -4.06 -2.33
N VAL A 60 1.72 -3.85 -2.79
CA VAL A 60 2.84 -4.72 -2.45
C VAL A 60 3.98 -3.89 -1.89
N LYS A 61 4.81 -4.55 -1.09
CA LYS A 61 6.10 -4.00 -0.70
C LYS A 61 7.12 -4.52 -1.71
N TYR A 62 8.06 -3.69 -2.13
CA TYR A 62 9.03 -4.12 -3.12
C TYR A 62 10.40 -3.51 -2.84
N LYS A 63 11.41 -4.16 -3.39
CA LYS A 63 12.74 -3.55 -3.45
C LYS A 63 13.25 -3.69 -4.88
N THR A 64 14.09 -2.74 -5.29
CA THR A 64 14.69 -2.77 -6.62
C THR A 64 16.10 -3.30 -6.51
N ASN A 65 16.40 -4.30 -7.32
CA ASN A 65 17.74 -4.91 -7.37
C ASN A 65 18.67 -4.09 -8.25
N ASN A 66 19.95 -4.42 -8.20
CA ASN A 66 20.95 -3.70 -8.98
C ASN A 66 20.70 -3.76 -10.48
N ASP A 67 20.08 -4.83 -10.96
CA ASP A 67 19.76 -4.98 -12.39
C ASP A 67 18.45 -4.31 -12.79
N GLY A 68 17.79 -3.62 -11.86
CA GLY A 68 16.53 -2.94 -12.13
C GLY A 68 15.29 -3.78 -11.92
N SER A 69 15.44 -5.09 -11.67
CA SER A 69 14.28 -5.93 -11.39
C SER A 69 13.73 -5.64 -10.00
N VAL A 70 12.47 -5.98 -9.78
CA VAL A 70 11.84 -5.75 -8.49
C VAL A 70 11.49 -7.08 -7.83
N GLU A 71 11.72 -7.13 -6.54
CA GLU A 71 11.33 -8.26 -5.71
C GLU A 71 10.14 -7.80 -4.88
N MET A 72 8.99 -8.42 -5.09
CA MET A 72 7.73 -7.99 -4.49
C MET A 72 7.31 -8.92 -3.36
N THR A 73 6.82 -8.35 -2.28
CA THR A 73 6.28 -9.08 -1.14
C THR A 73 4.78 -8.80 -1.06
N LYS A 74 4.01 -9.89 -0.99
CA LYS A 74 2.56 -9.84 -0.97
C LYS A 74 2.07 -9.53 0.44
N ALA A 75 0.88 -8.93 0.54
CA ALA A 75 0.27 -8.62 1.83
C ALA A 75 -0.15 -9.90 2.55
N LYS A 76 -0.08 -9.86 3.88
CA LYS A 76 -0.46 -10.96 4.73
C LYS A 76 -1.91 -10.78 5.17
N THR A 77 -2.71 -11.83 5.08
CA THR A 77 -4.12 -11.77 5.42
C THR A 77 -4.32 -11.57 6.92
N ALA A 78 -5.15 -10.60 7.27
CA ALA A 78 -5.62 -10.38 8.63
C ALA A 78 -7.14 -10.49 8.63
N ASN A 79 -7.72 -10.97 9.73
CA ASN A 79 -9.16 -11.22 9.80
C ASN A 79 -9.96 -9.97 10.20
N SER A 80 -9.31 -9.05 10.90
CA SER A 80 -9.99 -7.85 11.38
C SER A 80 -8.95 -6.80 11.72
N GLY A 81 -9.39 -5.58 11.99
CA GLY A 81 -8.49 -4.51 12.42
C GLY A 81 -7.74 -4.86 13.70
N LYS A 82 -8.35 -5.66 14.58
CA LYS A 82 -7.71 -6.09 15.81
C LYS A 82 -6.54 -7.04 15.57
N ASN A 83 -6.54 -7.71 14.43
CA ASN A 83 -5.54 -8.73 14.12
C ASN A 83 -4.47 -8.26 13.16
N LEU A 84 -4.41 -6.95 12.90
CA LEU A 84 -3.33 -6.39 12.08
C LEU A 84 -1.99 -6.62 12.77
N VAL A 85 -1.01 -7.05 12.00
CA VAL A 85 0.31 -7.40 12.51
C VAL A 85 1.25 -6.22 12.32
N ASN A 86 1.98 -5.87 13.38
CA ASN A 86 2.98 -4.80 13.31
C ASN A 86 4.12 -5.19 12.38
N ASP A 87 4.78 -4.20 11.83
CA ASP A 87 5.93 -4.37 10.93
C ASP A 87 5.59 -5.26 9.74
N THR A 88 4.37 -5.13 9.23
CA THR A 88 3.83 -6.02 8.20
C THR A 88 2.84 -5.27 7.33
N LEU A 89 2.83 -5.61 6.06
CA LEU A 89 1.78 -5.18 5.14
C LEU A 89 0.64 -6.20 5.24
N ASN A 90 -0.52 -5.73 5.69
CA ASN A 90 -1.69 -6.58 5.93
C ASN A 90 -2.75 -6.33 4.87
N ILE A 91 -3.57 -7.35 4.60
CA ILE A 91 -4.77 -7.18 3.79
C ILE A 91 -5.98 -7.61 4.60
N LEU A 92 -7.02 -6.76 4.62
CA LEU A 92 -8.33 -7.08 5.20
C LEU A 92 -9.31 -7.29 4.07
N SER A 93 -10.11 -8.35 4.15
CA SER A 93 -11.25 -8.55 3.26
C SER A 93 -12.48 -7.94 3.92
N ASN A 94 -13.42 -7.41 3.17
CA ASN A 94 -14.68 -6.91 3.71
C ASN A 94 -14.52 -5.86 4.81
N ALA A 95 -13.56 -4.96 4.64
CA ALA A 95 -13.34 -3.90 5.61
C ALA A 95 -13.86 -2.59 5.07
N THR A 96 -14.40 -1.77 5.96
CA THR A 96 -14.72 -0.37 5.67
C THR A 96 -13.76 0.47 6.51
N VAL A 97 -12.93 1.25 5.83
CA VAL A 97 -11.88 2.02 6.49
C VAL A 97 -12.24 3.49 6.43
N SER A 98 -12.21 4.15 7.58
CA SER A 98 -12.46 5.58 7.67
C SER A 98 -11.20 6.30 8.12
N TYR A 99 -10.91 7.42 7.49
CA TYR A 99 -9.79 8.28 7.88
C TYR A 99 -10.34 9.57 8.50
N ASN A 100 -9.81 9.95 9.66
CA ASN A 100 -10.18 11.17 10.34
C ASN A 100 -9.02 12.17 10.25
N LYS A 101 -9.21 13.25 9.52
CA LYS A 101 -8.15 14.24 9.31
C LYS A 101 -7.72 14.95 10.59
N ASN A 102 -8.62 15.03 11.58
CA ASN A 102 -8.32 15.74 12.82
C ASN A 102 -7.48 14.91 13.77
N THR A 103 -7.75 13.60 13.85
CA THR A 103 -6.99 12.69 14.71
C THR A 103 -5.89 11.98 13.97
N LYS A 104 -5.93 12.01 12.64
CA LYS A 104 -4.98 11.30 11.75
C LYS A 104 -4.96 9.81 12.05
N GLN A 105 -6.15 9.24 12.21
CA GLN A 105 -6.32 7.83 12.49
C GLN A 105 -7.20 7.17 11.46
N LEU A 106 -6.91 5.87 11.21
CA LEU A 106 -7.78 5.00 10.45
C LEU A 106 -8.60 4.16 11.42
N ALA A 107 -9.88 4.02 11.14
CA ALA A 107 -10.79 3.14 11.87
C ALA A 107 -11.27 2.03 10.95
N PHE A 108 -11.41 0.82 11.46
CA PHE A 108 -11.61 -0.37 10.65
C PHE A 108 -12.99 -1.03 10.83
N GLY A 109 -13.91 -0.34 11.46
CA GLY A 109 -15.27 -0.87 11.61
C GLY A 109 -15.46 -1.84 12.75
N ASP A 110 -14.39 -2.26 13.42
CA ASP A 110 -14.46 -3.18 14.57
C ASP A 110 -14.03 -2.48 15.86
N ASN A 111 -14.10 -1.15 15.88
CA ASN A 111 -13.67 -0.28 16.96
C ASN A 111 -12.14 -0.15 17.09
N THR A 112 -11.39 -0.78 16.21
CA THR A 112 -9.93 -0.61 16.20
C THR A 112 -9.56 0.65 15.44
N LYS A 113 -8.64 1.41 15.98
CA LYS A 113 -8.10 2.61 15.34
C LYS A 113 -6.58 2.56 15.38
N LYS A 114 -5.96 3.02 14.30
CA LYS A 114 -4.51 3.09 14.19
C LYS A 114 -4.12 4.47 13.70
N ALA A 115 -3.17 5.10 14.37
CA ALA A 115 -2.66 6.39 13.93
C ALA A 115 -1.78 6.21 12.69
N THR A 116 -1.79 7.23 11.83
CA THR A 116 -0.86 7.27 10.68
C THR A 116 0.43 7.95 11.11
N THR A 117 1.53 7.60 10.43
CA THR A 117 2.78 8.34 10.62
C THR A 117 2.72 9.64 9.83
N SER A 118 3.63 10.56 10.15
CA SER A 118 3.66 11.87 9.47
C SER A 118 3.94 11.75 7.97
N ASP A 119 4.58 10.67 7.55
CA ASP A 119 4.89 10.45 6.14
C ASP A 119 4.07 9.30 5.53
N CYS A 120 2.96 8.95 6.16
CA CYS A 120 2.08 7.90 5.66
C CYS A 120 1.58 8.24 4.26
N VAL A 121 1.62 7.24 3.37
CA VAL A 121 1.17 7.39 1.98
C VAL A 121 -0.17 6.69 1.81
N ALA A 122 -1.11 7.40 1.24
CA ALA A 122 -2.42 6.86 0.90
C ALA A 122 -2.47 6.54 -0.58
N PHE A 123 -2.83 5.30 -0.90
CA PHE A 123 -3.14 4.86 -2.25
C PHE A 123 -4.66 4.70 -2.28
N ILE A 124 -5.32 5.39 -3.18
CA ILE A 124 -6.78 5.42 -3.22
C ILE A 124 -7.24 5.01 -4.61
N GLU A 125 -7.97 3.90 -4.67
CA GLU A 125 -8.64 3.52 -5.92
C GLU A 125 -9.98 4.24 -5.94
N TYR A 126 -10.03 5.40 -6.58
CA TYR A 126 -11.21 6.24 -6.55
C TYR A 126 -12.22 5.89 -7.65
N GLU A 127 -11.82 5.03 -8.56
CA GLU A 127 -12.65 4.49 -9.63
C GLU A 127 -11.97 3.20 -10.05
N THR A 128 -12.71 2.22 -10.55
CA THR A 128 -12.13 0.92 -10.90
C THR A 128 -10.91 1.08 -11.81
N GLY A 129 -9.77 0.60 -11.34
CA GLY A 129 -8.52 0.67 -12.08
C GLY A 129 -7.82 2.01 -12.07
N LYS A 130 -8.40 3.01 -11.40
CA LYS A 130 -7.81 4.35 -11.33
C LYS A 130 -7.39 4.67 -9.90
N TYR A 131 -6.15 5.10 -9.75
CA TYR A 131 -5.53 5.29 -8.45
C TYR A 131 -5.01 6.69 -8.30
N MET A 132 -5.16 7.25 -7.09
CA MET A 132 -4.42 8.44 -6.70
C MET A 132 -3.46 8.08 -5.57
N VAL A 133 -2.37 8.80 -5.47
CA VAL A 133 -1.38 8.61 -4.41
C VAL A 133 -1.14 9.98 -3.80
N ALA A 134 -1.20 10.04 -2.47
CA ALA A 134 -0.99 11.29 -1.76
C ALA A 134 -0.53 11.00 -0.34
N PRO A 135 0.21 11.95 0.28
CA PRO A 135 0.43 11.85 1.72
C PRO A 135 -0.92 11.86 2.43
N SER A 136 -1.10 11.00 3.41
CA SER A 136 -2.39 10.96 4.10
C SER A 136 -2.72 12.28 4.78
N ASP A 137 -1.70 13.02 5.23
CA ASP A 137 -1.88 14.32 5.86
C ASP A 137 -2.51 15.37 4.93
N SER A 138 -2.43 15.15 3.62
CA SER A 138 -2.99 16.10 2.66
C SER A 138 -4.46 15.82 2.36
N LEU A 139 -5.02 14.76 2.91
CA LEU A 139 -6.39 14.35 2.61
C LEU A 139 -7.36 14.81 3.68
N GLY A 140 -8.58 15.13 3.27
CA GLY A 140 -9.69 15.30 4.19
C GLY A 140 -10.17 13.96 4.70
N SER A 141 -11.10 14.01 5.64
CA SER A 141 -11.70 12.78 6.16
C SER A 141 -12.48 12.07 5.07
N PHE A 142 -12.45 10.74 5.09
CA PHE A 142 -13.20 9.95 4.11
C PHE A 142 -13.54 8.59 4.70
N THR A 143 -14.47 7.90 4.06
CA THR A 143 -14.81 6.51 4.39
C THR A 143 -14.73 5.71 3.10
N SER A 144 -14.03 4.59 3.15
CA SER A 144 -13.87 3.74 1.99
C SER A 144 -15.14 2.95 1.69
N LYS A 145 -15.20 2.40 0.48
CA LYS A 145 -16.17 1.35 0.17
C LYS A 145 -15.79 0.12 0.98
N THR A 146 -16.78 -0.72 1.27
CA THR A 146 -16.50 -2.00 1.91
C THR A 146 -15.85 -2.92 0.90
N GLY A 147 -14.73 -3.51 1.29
CA GLY A 147 -13.99 -4.40 0.41
C GLY A 147 -12.59 -4.65 0.93
N LYS A 148 -11.68 -4.91 0.01
CA LYS A 148 -10.29 -5.15 0.38
C LYS A 148 -9.62 -3.86 0.82
N ALA A 149 -8.88 -3.93 1.92
CA ALA A 149 -8.08 -2.81 2.40
C ALA A 149 -6.69 -3.33 2.74
N TYR A 150 -5.67 -2.64 2.26
CA TYR A 150 -4.28 -2.98 2.53
C TYR A 150 -3.74 -1.98 3.53
N ILE A 151 -3.19 -2.47 4.64
CA ILE A 151 -2.73 -1.61 5.73
C ILE A 151 -1.33 -2.08 6.13
N SER A 152 -0.35 -1.21 5.96
CA SER A 152 1.00 -1.52 6.39
C SER A 152 1.30 -0.79 7.69
N LEU A 153 1.73 -1.53 8.69
CA LEU A 153 2.07 -0.97 10.00
C LEU A 153 3.58 -1.00 10.20
N ASP A 154 4.09 -0.01 10.92
CA ASP A 154 5.47 -0.04 11.36
C ASP A 154 5.58 -0.90 12.63
N LYS A 155 6.77 -0.95 13.22
CA LYS A 155 7.00 -1.78 14.40
C LYS A 155 6.21 -1.29 15.62
N ASP A 156 5.77 -0.03 15.63
CA ASP A 156 5.00 0.56 16.71
C ASP A 156 3.50 0.48 16.47
N GLY A 157 3.08 -0.12 15.36
CA GLY A 157 1.66 -0.26 15.03
C GLY A 157 1.04 0.95 14.39
N LYS A 158 1.84 1.89 13.90
CA LYS A 158 1.34 3.05 13.16
C LYS A 158 1.29 2.74 11.68
N VAL A 159 0.31 3.32 10.99
CA VAL A 159 0.11 3.08 9.56
C VAL A 159 1.12 3.90 8.76
N VAL A 160 1.91 3.23 7.95
CA VAL A 160 2.89 3.89 7.07
C VAL A 160 2.43 3.96 5.63
N ALA A 161 1.51 3.09 5.23
CA ALA A 161 0.91 3.12 3.89
C ALA A 161 -0.39 2.33 3.92
N PHE A 162 -1.33 2.73 3.06
CA PHE A 162 -2.56 1.96 2.93
C PHE A 162 -3.14 2.12 1.53
N LEU A 163 -3.95 1.15 1.13
CA LEU A 163 -4.69 1.18 -0.12
C LEU A 163 -6.14 0.82 0.17
N VAL A 164 -7.06 1.70 -0.19
CA VAL A 164 -8.49 1.47 -0.07
C VAL A 164 -9.19 1.96 -1.32
N SER A 165 -10.43 1.53 -1.52
CA SER A 165 -11.26 1.99 -2.64
C SER A 165 -12.31 2.95 -2.12
N THR A 166 -12.54 4.03 -2.86
CA THR A 166 -13.54 5.04 -2.48
C THR A 166 -14.43 5.35 -3.67
N ASP A 167 -15.57 6.02 -3.40
CA ASP A 167 -16.42 6.54 -4.44
C ASP A 167 -15.96 7.96 -4.78
N GLY A 168 -15.07 8.05 -5.76
CA GLY A 168 -14.51 9.34 -6.12
C GLY A 168 -13.32 9.73 -5.24
N LYS A 169 -12.60 10.75 -5.66
CA LYS A 169 -11.39 11.19 -4.93
C LYS A 169 -11.76 11.84 -3.61
N PRO A 170 -11.08 11.48 -2.52
CA PRO A 170 -11.25 12.21 -1.26
C PRO A 170 -10.85 13.67 -1.43
N SER A 171 -11.48 14.54 -0.65
CA SER A 171 -11.16 15.97 -0.71
C SER A 171 -9.79 16.24 -0.12
N ASN A 172 -9.25 17.41 -0.44
CA ASN A 172 -8.02 17.86 0.19
C ASN A 172 -8.28 18.27 1.63
N ASN A 173 -7.23 18.16 2.44
CA ASN A 173 -7.30 18.59 3.82
C ASN A 173 -7.28 20.10 3.95
N ALA A 174 -6.88 20.80 2.92
CA ALA A 174 -6.84 22.25 2.95
C ALA A 174 -8.25 22.80 2.90
N SER A 175 -8.62 23.63 3.81
CA SER A 175 -9.93 24.26 3.77
C SER A 175 -10.06 25.23 4.90
#